data_17fc49de7207e9081895538da9b9de6b
#
_entry.id   17fc49de7207e9081895538da9b9de6b
#
_cell.length_a   1.000
_cell.length_b   1.000
_cell.length_c   1.000
_cell.angle_alpha   90.00
_cell.angle_beta   90.00
_cell.angle_gamma   90.00
#
_symmetry.space_group_name_H-M   'P 1'
#
loop_
_entity.id
_entity.type
_entity.pdbx_description
1 polymer ?
#
loop_
_entity_poly.entity_id
_entity_poly.type
_entity_poly.pdbx_seq_one_letter_code
_entity_poly.pdbx_strand_id
1 'polypeptide(L)'
;MHIFDYSFLDEGLLPAEIVNLTATITAFNAISDTRKESNKSIYTELEKIARVQSVKGSNAIEGIVTTDARIKQIVDGDSAPLNHDEREIAGYRDALDEIHSKHDQMSFSENMILHIHETMTNLAGYELSGKYKTEDNLIMEIDERGRRRVRFTPVSAADTGEAMQQLVLAYMDARDNPKINKLLLIPCVILDFLCIHPFSDGNGRVSRLLSLFLLYKSGYDVGKYVSFEEQINDSKDFYYEALQESSIGWHTNENSYFEYMKNFLSMLYKCYKELDKRFSTVNGKKLKKTERVEQTVLNSVLPVSKAEICDILPDVSPSTVEAVSYTHLRAHETLANL
;
A
#
# COMPACT_ATOMS: atom_id res chain seq x y z
N MET A 1 -20.34 -7.64 -20.98
CA MET A 1 -19.15 -7.76 -20.12
C MET A 1 -18.22 -6.59 -20.45
N HIS A 2 -17.53 -6.03 -19.44
CA HIS A 2 -16.54 -4.99 -19.63
C HIS A 2 -15.42 -5.45 -20.60
N ILE A 3 -14.91 -4.54 -21.40
CA ILE A 3 -13.79 -4.80 -22.32
C ILE A 3 -12.53 -4.22 -21.70
N PHE A 4 -11.58 -5.07 -21.34
CA PHE A 4 -10.31 -4.66 -20.78
C PHE A 4 -9.39 -4.17 -21.90
N ASP A 5 -9.36 -2.86 -22.13
CA ASP A 5 -8.55 -2.21 -23.16
C ASP A 5 -7.83 -1.00 -22.60
N TYR A 6 -6.51 -1.03 -22.62
CA TYR A 6 -5.65 0.04 -22.12
C TYR A 6 -4.97 0.84 -23.24
N SER A 7 -5.42 0.69 -24.48
CA SER A 7 -4.86 1.40 -25.65
C SER A 7 -4.95 2.92 -25.54
N PHE A 8 -5.94 3.44 -24.78
CA PHE A 8 -6.04 4.87 -24.50
C PHE A 8 -4.81 5.46 -23.78
N LEU A 9 -3.98 4.64 -23.15
CA LEU A 9 -2.71 5.07 -22.54
C LEU A 9 -1.59 5.32 -23.57
N ASP A 10 -1.71 4.75 -24.77
CA ASP A 10 -0.80 4.94 -25.89
C ASP A 10 -1.28 6.06 -26.84
N GLU A 11 -2.58 6.06 -27.14
CA GLU A 11 -3.18 6.87 -28.20
C GLU A 11 -3.98 8.08 -27.67
N GLY A 12 -4.34 8.08 -26.37
CA GLY A 12 -5.22 9.08 -25.77
C GLY A 12 -4.51 10.33 -25.27
N LEU A 13 -5.33 11.36 -25.02
CA LEU A 13 -4.88 12.56 -24.31
C LEU A 13 -4.95 12.32 -22.79
N LEU A 14 -3.83 12.49 -22.12
CA LEU A 14 -3.73 12.36 -20.68
C LEU A 14 -3.86 13.74 -19.99
N PRO A 15 -4.57 13.83 -18.86
CA PRO A 15 -4.61 15.06 -18.06
C PRO A 15 -3.21 15.50 -17.64
N ALA A 16 -2.94 16.81 -17.75
CA ALA A 16 -1.61 17.38 -17.44
C ALA A 16 -1.14 17.06 -16.02
N GLU A 17 -2.06 16.97 -15.05
CA GLU A 17 -1.75 16.61 -13.66
C GLU A 17 -1.17 15.18 -13.56
N ILE A 18 -1.74 14.22 -14.27
CA ILE A 18 -1.27 12.83 -14.33
C ILE A 18 0.13 12.76 -14.95
N VAL A 19 0.36 13.48 -16.04
CA VAL A 19 1.67 13.56 -16.68
C VAL A 19 2.72 14.15 -15.73
N ASN A 20 2.40 15.24 -15.04
CA ASN A 20 3.30 15.89 -14.09
C ASN A 20 3.61 14.99 -12.88
N LEU A 21 2.61 14.30 -12.31
CA LEU A 21 2.81 13.34 -11.23
C LEU A 21 3.73 12.21 -11.67
N THR A 22 3.48 11.62 -12.83
CA THR A 22 4.28 10.53 -13.39
C THR A 22 5.75 10.93 -13.57
N ALA A 23 6.00 12.11 -14.16
CA ALA A 23 7.35 12.63 -14.34
C ALA A 23 8.06 12.86 -12.99
N THR A 24 7.35 13.43 -12.02
CA THR A 24 7.89 13.70 -10.69
C THR A 24 8.20 12.41 -9.93
N ILE A 25 7.31 11.43 -9.95
CA ILE A 25 7.53 10.11 -9.32
C ILE A 25 8.76 9.43 -9.94
N THR A 26 8.89 9.44 -11.26
CA THR A 26 10.04 8.85 -11.96
C THR A 26 11.36 9.52 -11.55
N ALA A 27 11.38 10.85 -11.40
CA ALA A 27 12.54 11.58 -10.93
C ALA A 27 12.92 11.21 -9.48
N PHE A 28 11.94 11.13 -8.58
CA PHE A 28 12.16 10.69 -7.20
C PHE A 28 12.65 9.23 -7.12
N ASN A 29 12.12 8.35 -7.95
CA ASN A 29 12.56 6.96 -8.01
C ASN A 29 14.05 6.86 -8.37
N ALA A 30 14.49 7.57 -9.40
CA ALA A 30 15.91 7.61 -9.81
C ALA A 30 16.82 8.14 -8.69
N ILE A 31 16.37 9.17 -7.95
CA ILE A 31 17.10 9.70 -6.79
C ILE A 31 17.17 8.64 -5.67
N SER A 32 16.05 7.95 -5.39
CA SER A 32 16.00 6.89 -4.38
C SER A 32 16.96 5.75 -4.70
N ASP A 33 17.00 5.28 -5.94
CA ASP A 33 17.90 4.21 -6.37
C ASP A 33 19.37 4.56 -6.17
N THR A 34 19.77 5.79 -6.51
CA THR A 34 21.13 6.27 -6.25
C THR A 34 21.46 6.30 -4.75
N ARG A 35 20.50 6.64 -3.90
CA ARG A 35 20.69 6.72 -2.44
C ARG A 35 20.81 5.35 -1.77
N LYS A 36 20.13 4.32 -2.28
CA LYS A 36 20.12 2.96 -1.70
C LYS A 36 21.53 2.39 -1.55
N GLU A 37 22.37 2.56 -2.57
CA GLU A 37 23.74 2.03 -2.54
C GLU A 37 24.57 2.62 -1.41
N SER A 38 24.39 3.92 -1.14
CA SER A 38 25.18 4.66 -0.15
C SER A 38 24.62 4.59 1.26
N ASN A 39 23.36 4.17 1.45
CA ASN A 39 22.64 4.26 2.72
C ASN A 39 21.91 2.95 3.09
N LYS A 40 22.50 1.80 2.79
CA LYS A 40 21.87 0.48 2.98
C LYS A 40 21.29 0.26 4.38
N SER A 41 22.01 0.66 5.44
CA SER A 41 21.53 0.49 6.83
C SER A 41 20.26 1.30 7.12
N ILE A 42 20.16 2.53 6.59
CA ILE A 42 18.98 3.37 6.76
C ILE A 42 17.78 2.74 6.04
N TYR A 43 17.97 2.28 4.80
CA TYR A 43 16.91 1.61 4.04
C TYR A 43 16.43 0.33 4.73
N THR A 44 17.32 -0.47 5.33
CA THR A 44 16.96 -1.65 6.11
C THR A 44 16.07 -1.31 7.32
N GLU A 45 16.38 -0.23 8.05
CA GLU A 45 15.53 0.20 9.17
C GLU A 45 14.20 0.78 8.70
N LEU A 46 14.19 1.55 7.60
CA LEU A 46 12.95 2.05 7.02
C LEU A 46 12.03 0.90 6.57
N GLU A 47 12.59 -0.18 6.04
CA GLU A 47 11.84 -1.36 5.62
C GLU A 47 11.13 -2.03 6.80
N LYS A 48 11.79 -2.18 7.94
CA LYS A 48 11.16 -2.73 9.16
C LYS A 48 9.98 -1.86 9.61
N ILE A 49 10.16 -0.55 9.62
CA ILE A 49 9.11 0.41 10.03
C ILE A 49 7.94 0.36 9.04
N ALA A 50 8.22 0.46 7.73
CA ALA A 50 7.20 0.46 6.70
C ALA A 50 6.39 -0.83 6.69
N ARG A 51 7.03 -1.98 6.95
CA ARG A 51 6.37 -3.29 7.04
C ARG A 51 5.29 -3.31 8.14
N VAL A 52 5.59 -2.79 9.31
CA VAL A 52 4.61 -2.69 10.42
C VAL A 52 3.47 -1.75 10.05
N GLN A 53 3.79 -0.59 9.45
CA GLN A 53 2.81 0.40 9.00
C GLN A 53 1.91 -0.15 7.89
N SER A 54 2.44 -0.89 6.93
CA SER A 54 1.69 -1.52 5.83
C SER A 54 0.70 -2.56 6.35
N VAL A 55 1.15 -3.44 7.25
CA VAL A 55 0.27 -4.43 7.88
C VAL A 55 -0.83 -3.75 8.70
N LYS A 56 -0.49 -2.72 9.49
CA LYS A 56 -1.48 -1.94 10.25
C LYS A 56 -2.45 -1.22 9.34
N GLY A 57 -1.94 -0.43 8.40
CA GLY A 57 -2.74 0.45 7.53
C GLY A 57 -3.73 -0.33 6.66
N SER A 58 -3.27 -1.38 5.99
CA SER A 58 -4.13 -2.18 5.13
C SER A 58 -5.28 -2.85 5.87
N ASN A 59 -5.03 -3.40 7.06
CA ASN A 59 -6.08 -4.03 7.87
C ASN A 59 -7.03 -2.99 8.48
N ALA A 60 -6.51 -1.83 8.93
CA ALA A 60 -7.32 -0.74 9.48
C ALA A 60 -8.31 -0.15 8.46
N ILE A 61 -7.97 -0.12 7.18
CA ILE A 61 -8.89 0.28 6.10
C ILE A 61 -10.16 -0.59 6.11
N GLU A 62 -10.02 -1.88 6.38
CA GLU A 62 -11.13 -2.84 6.43
C GLU A 62 -11.78 -2.94 7.83
N GLY A 63 -11.31 -2.15 8.80
CA GLY A 63 -11.81 -2.19 10.18
C GLY A 63 -11.24 -3.31 11.05
N ILE A 64 -10.24 -4.04 10.56
CA ILE A 64 -9.54 -5.09 11.29
C ILE A 64 -8.43 -4.44 12.12
N VAL A 65 -8.59 -4.43 13.45
CA VAL A 65 -7.72 -3.67 14.33
C VAL A 65 -7.30 -4.47 15.57
N THR A 66 -6.09 -4.20 16.04
CA THR A 66 -5.59 -4.59 17.35
C THR A 66 -4.65 -3.51 17.88
N THR A 67 -4.07 -3.67 19.06
CA THR A 67 -3.15 -2.67 19.61
C THR A 67 -1.84 -2.61 18.82
N ASP A 68 -1.20 -1.46 18.80
CA ASP A 68 0.08 -1.27 18.08
C ASP A 68 1.17 -2.24 18.57
N ALA A 69 1.21 -2.50 19.88
CA ALA A 69 2.11 -3.49 20.46
C ALA A 69 1.86 -4.89 19.92
N ARG A 70 0.58 -5.29 19.75
CA ARG A 70 0.22 -6.58 19.17
C ARG A 70 0.57 -6.67 17.71
N ILE A 71 0.30 -5.61 16.93
CA ILE A 71 0.70 -5.56 15.52
C ILE A 71 2.21 -5.79 15.38
N LYS A 72 3.02 -5.06 16.16
CA LYS A 72 4.47 -5.23 16.14
C LYS A 72 4.88 -6.67 16.48
N GLN A 73 4.35 -7.26 17.56
CA GLN A 73 4.64 -8.64 17.95
C GLN A 73 4.27 -9.66 16.85
N ILE A 74 3.14 -9.45 16.18
CA ILE A 74 2.70 -10.31 15.08
C ILE A 74 3.63 -10.16 13.88
N VAL A 75 3.99 -8.92 13.53
CA VAL A 75 4.85 -8.63 12.37
C VAL A 75 6.27 -9.15 12.59
N ASP A 76 6.82 -8.98 13.79
CA ASP A 76 8.16 -9.46 14.14
C ASP A 76 8.21 -10.99 14.35
N GLY A 77 7.06 -11.66 14.43
CA GLY A 77 6.97 -13.11 14.67
C GLY A 77 7.14 -13.53 16.13
N ASP A 78 7.11 -12.55 17.05
CA ASP A 78 7.36 -12.79 18.48
C ASP A 78 6.17 -13.43 19.20
N SER A 79 4.98 -13.43 18.60
CA SER A 79 3.77 -13.95 19.22
C SER A 79 2.78 -14.50 18.20
N ALA A 80 2.14 -15.61 18.53
CA ALA A 80 1.03 -16.16 17.76
C ALA A 80 -0.22 -15.27 17.84
N PRO A 81 -1.07 -15.25 16.78
CA PRO A 81 -2.37 -14.59 16.80
C PRO A 81 -3.30 -15.17 17.85
N LEU A 82 -4.02 -14.32 18.61
CA LEU A 82 -4.91 -14.69 19.71
C LEU A 82 -6.38 -14.80 19.30
N ASN A 83 -6.79 -14.09 18.26
CA ASN A 83 -8.19 -14.01 17.81
C ASN A 83 -8.27 -13.98 16.27
N HIS A 84 -9.47 -13.83 15.74
CA HIS A 84 -9.72 -13.83 14.30
C HIS A 84 -9.01 -12.64 13.60
N ASP A 85 -9.18 -11.42 14.12
CA ASP A 85 -8.58 -10.22 13.54
C ASP A 85 -7.05 -10.33 13.48
N GLU A 86 -6.42 -10.84 14.54
CA GLU A 86 -4.99 -11.03 14.57
C GLU A 86 -4.51 -12.12 13.59
N ARG A 87 -5.35 -13.15 13.30
CA ARG A 87 -5.05 -14.13 12.24
C ARG A 87 -5.10 -13.49 10.85
N GLU A 88 -6.05 -12.58 10.62
CA GLU A 88 -6.10 -11.80 9.36
C GLU A 88 -4.89 -10.88 9.21
N ILE A 89 -4.50 -10.19 10.28
CA ILE A 89 -3.29 -9.35 10.33
C ILE A 89 -2.04 -10.19 10.01
N ALA A 90 -1.91 -11.38 10.61
CA ALA A 90 -0.79 -12.26 10.35
C ALA A 90 -0.77 -12.81 8.92
N GLY A 91 -1.94 -13.17 8.38
CA GLY A 91 -2.07 -13.59 6.99
C GLY A 91 -1.68 -12.48 6.00
N TYR A 92 -2.11 -11.24 6.25
CA TYR A 92 -1.68 -10.09 5.44
C TYR A 92 -0.17 -9.89 5.49
N ARG A 93 0.44 -9.97 6.70
CA ARG A 93 1.90 -9.92 6.88
C ARG A 93 2.60 -10.96 6.01
N ASP A 94 2.15 -12.21 6.03
CA ASP A 94 2.77 -13.30 5.28
C ASP A 94 2.72 -13.06 3.77
N ALA A 95 1.58 -12.59 3.26
CA ALA A 95 1.42 -12.24 1.85
C ALA A 95 2.28 -11.02 1.45
N LEU A 96 2.38 -10.00 2.31
CA LEU A 96 3.24 -8.83 2.10
C LEU A 96 4.72 -9.23 2.06
N ASP A 97 5.16 -10.07 3.01
CA ASP A 97 6.55 -10.57 3.08
C ASP A 97 6.92 -11.39 1.84
N GLU A 98 5.98 -12.17 1.31
CA GLU A 98 6.19 -12.91 0.08
C GLU A 98 6.38 -11.97 -1.12
N ILE A 99 5.55 -10.94 -1.26
CA ILE A 99 5.70 -9.93 -2.32
C ILE A 99 7.02 -9.18 -2.16
N HIS A 100 7.37 -8.72 -0.95
CA HIS A 100 8.61 -8.01 -0.70
C HIS A 100 9.85 -8.81 -1.09
N SER A 101 9.84 -10.12 -0.80
CA SER A 101 11.02 -10.99 -0.98
C SER A 101 11.06 -11.70 -2.34
N LYS A 102 9.91 -11.97 -2.98
CA LYS A 102 9.85 -12.87 -4.15
C LYS A 102 9.22 -12.25 -5.41
N HIS A 103 8.83 -10.96 -5.39
CA HIS A 103 8.17 -10.32 -6.56
C HIS A 103 8.92 -10.54 -7.87
N ASP A 104 10.25 -10.57 -7.89
CA ASP A 104 11.05 -10.81 -9.10
C ASP A 104 10.81 -12.20 -9.71
N GLN A 105 10.55 -13.20 -8.87
CA GLN A 105 10.32 -14.59 -9.27
C GLN A 105 8.85 -14.86 -9.61
N MET A 106 7.94 -13.97 -9.24
CA MET A 106 6.51 -14.10 -9.48
C MET A 106 6.12 -13.46 -10.82
N SER A 107 5.09 -14.01 -11.44
CA SER A 107 4.46 -13.45 -12.65
C SER A 107 3.01 -13.11 -12.37
N PHE A 108 2.53 -11.97 -12.86
CA PHE A 108 1.13 -11.61 -12.75
C PHE A 108 0.27 -12.62 -13.52
N SER A 109 -0.54 -13.35 -12.81
CA SER A 109 -1.38 -14.43 -13.33
C SER A 109 -2.54 -14.71 -12.38
N GLU A 110 -3.59 -15.36 -12.85
CA GLU A 110 -4.68 -15.80 -11.99
C GLU A 110 -4.18 -16.66 -10.82
N ASN A 111 -3.31 -17.62 -11.09
CA ASN A 111 -2.77 -18.49 -10.04
C ASN A 111 -1.99 -17.69 -8.98
N MET A 112 -1.24 -16.67 -9.36
CA MET A 112 -0.55 -15.80 -8.41
C MET A 112 -1.54 -15.01 -7.56
N ILE A 113 -2.60 -14.47 -8.15
CA ILE A 113 -3.65 -13.72 -7.44
C ILE A 113 -4.38 -14.64 -6.45
N LEU A 114 -4.75 -15.85 -6.86
CA LEU A 114 -5.36 -16.86 -5.99
C LEU A 114 -4.43 -17.26 -4.85
N HIS A 115 -3.14 -17.47 -5.13
CA HIS A 115 -2.12 -17.79 -4.12
C HIS A 115 -1.94 -16.67 -3.09
N ILE A 116 -1.87 -15.41 -3.50
CA ILE A 116 -1.78 -14.27 -2.58
C ILE A 116 -3.04 -14.19 -1.68
N HIS A 117 -4.22 -14.40 -2.25
CA HIS A 117 -5.44 -14.47 -1.47
C HIS A 117 -5.41 -15.65 -0.47
N GLU A 118 -4.97 -16.83 -0.89
CA GLU A 118 -4.83 -18.01 -0.03
C GLU A 118 -3.89 -17.73 1.13
N THR A 119 -2.68 -17.23 0.85
CA THR A 119 -1.69 -16.89 1.87
C THR A 119 -2.26 -15.92 2.90
N MET A 120 -3.01 -14.91 2.43
CA MET A 120 -3.61 -13.89 3.29
C MET A 120 -4.75 -14.42 4.17
N THR A 121 -5.57 -15.35 3.67
CA THR A 121 -6.84 -15.72 4.31
C THR A 121 -6.85 -17.08 4.99
N ASN A 122 -5.91 -17.96 4.63
CA ASN A 122 -5.87 -19.34 5.12
C ASN A 122 -5.78 -19.42 6.66
N LEU A 123 -4.94 -18.59 7.27
CA LEU A 123 -4.75 -18.59 8.72
C LEU A 123 -6.01 -18.15 9.48
N ALA A 124 -6.81 -17.28 8.89
CA ALA A 124 -8.08 -16.82 9.44
C ALA A 124 -9.23 -17.83 9.22
N GLY A 125 -9.02 -18.87 8.42
CA GLY A 125 -9.96 -19.97 8.23
C GLY A 125 -11.11 -19.65 7.26
N TYR A 126 -10.84 -18.85 6.24
CA TYR A 126 -11.83 -18.55 5.21
C TYR A 126 -12.16 -19.79 4.38
N GLU A 127 -13.44 -20.08 4.19
CA GLU A 127 -13.92 -21.27 3.47
C GLU A 127 -13.48 -21.27 1.99
N LEU A 128 -13.50 -20.09 1.35
CA LEU A 128 -13.10 -19.90 -0.04
C LEU A 128 -11.67 -19.30 -0.15
N SER A 129 -10.78 -19.63 0.79
CA SER A 129 -9.39 -19.22 0.72
C SER A 129 -8.74 -19.68 -0.60
N GLY A 130 -8.15 -18.75 -1.35
CA GLY A 130 -7.54 -19.05 -2.65
C GLY A 130 -8.51 -19.43 -3.78
N LYS A 131 -9.79 -19.12 -3.63
CA LYS A 131 -10.82 -19.43 -4.62
C LYS A 131 -11.67 -18.21 -4.94
N TYR A 132 -12.16 -18.14 -6.16
CA TYR A 132 -13.13 -17.11 -6.53
C TYR A 132 -14.46 -17.32 -5.80
N LYS A 133 -15.24 -16.25 -5.69
CA LYS A 133 -16.57 -16.26 -5.10
C LYS A 133 -17.51 -17.21 -5.85
N THR A 134 -18.40 -17.85 -5.11
CA THR A 134 -19.44 -18.76 -5.64
C THR A 134 -20.83 -18.14 -5.66
N GLU A 135 -20.99 -16.99 -5.00
CA GLU A 135 -22.21 -16.20 -4.95
C GLU A 135 -21.92 -14.75 -5.33
N ASP A 136 -22.91 -14.08 -5.90
CA ASP A 136 -22.79 -12.66 -6.25
C ASP A 136 -22.65 -11.82 -5.00
N ASN A 137 -21.76 -10.85 -5.04
CA ASN A 137 -21.55 -9.89 -3.97
C ASN A 137 -21.95 -8.48 -4.40
N LEU A 138 -22.18 -7.62 -3.41
CA LEU A 138 -22.52 -6.22 -3.60
C LEU A 138 -21.60 -5.35 -2.77
N ILE A 139 -21.11 -4.25 -3.35
CA ILE A 139 -20.38 -3.23 -2.61
C ILE A 139 -21.39 -2.24 -2.07
N MET A 140 -21.53 -2.22 -0.73
CA MET A 140 -22.49 -1.38 -0.02
C MET A 140 -21.81 -0.13 0.52
N GLU A 141 -22.56 0.96 0.62
CA GLU A 141 -22.14 2.15 1.35
C GLU A 141 -23.25 2.59 2.32
N ILE A 142 -22.89 3.40 3.29
CA ILE A 142 -23.82 4.01 4.23
C ILE A 142 -23.92 5.48 3.85
N ASP A 143 -25.11 5.97 3.48
CA ASP A 143 -25.36 7.35 3.14
C ASP A 143 -25.31 8.26 4.39
N GLU A 144 -25.32 9.57 4.19
CA GLU A 144 -25.32 10.58 5.28
C GLU A 144 -26.49 10.44 6.27
N ARG A 145 -27.53 9.70 5.90
CA ARG A 145 -28.71 9.41 6.73
C ARG A 145 -28.63 8.05 7.41
N GLY A 146 -27.46 7.36 7.33
CA GLY A 146 -27.26 6.02 7.92
C GLY A 146 -27.94 4.88 7.16
N ARG A 147 -28.42 5.09 5.93
CA ARG A 147 -29.07 4.05 5.13
C ARG A 147 -28.06 3.32 4.26
N ARG A 148 -28.16 1.99 4.24
CA ARG A 148 -27.37 1.18 3.32
C ARG A 148 -27.89 1.30 1.89
N ARG A 149 -27.00 1.58 0.94
CA ARG A 149 -27.32 1.54 -0.49
C ARG A 149 -26.22 0.77 -1.24
N VAL A 150 -26.59 0.19 -2.38
CA VAL A 150 -25.62 -0.44 -3.28
C VAL A 150 -24.80 0.68 -3.93
N ARG A 151 -23.50 0.67 -3.72
CA ARG A 151 -22.54 1.60 -4.35
C ARG A 151 -22.12 1.08 -5.72
N PHE A 152 -21.83 -0.21 -5.81
CA PHE A 152 -21.40 -0.86 -7.04
C PHE A 152 -21.83 -2.33 -7.02
N THR A 153 -22.21 -2.87 -8.19
CA THR A 153 -22.48 -4.30 -8.40
C THR A 153 -21.31 -4.90 -9.16
N PRO A 154 -20.47 -5.72 -8.54
CA PRO A 154 -19.35 -6.37 -9.21
C PRO A 154 -19.78 -7.36 -10.31
N VAL A 155 -18.80 -7.91 -11.03
CA VAL A 155 -19.03 -9.02 -11.98
C VAL A 155 -19.68 -10.19 -11.24
N SER A 156 -20.61 -10.89 -11.90
CA SER A 156 -21.29 -12.05 -11.32
C SER A 156 -20.31 -13.17 -10.94
N ALA A 157 -20.68 -14.02 -9.99
CA ALA A 157 -19.84 -15.17 -9.62
C ALA A 157 -19.58 -16.10 -10.82
N ALA A 158 -20.59 -16.28 -11.68
CA ALA A 158 -20.51 -17.12 -12.88
C ALA A 158 -19.48 -16.60 -13.90
N ASP A 159 -19.35 -15.27 -14.02
CA ASP A 159 -18.49 -14.63 -15.02
C ASP A 159 -17.11 -14.24 -14.46
N THR A 160 -16.90 -14.40 -13.14
CA THR A 160 -15.67 -13.94 -12.45
C THR A 160 -14.40 -14.57 -13.03
N GLY A 161 -14.40 -15.88 -13.29
CA GLY A 161 -13.23 -16.57 -13.83
C GLY A 161 -12.83 -16.04 -15.22
N GLU A 162 -13.80 -15.86 -16.11
CA GLU A 162 -13.55 -15.29 -17.44
C GLU A 162 -13.05 -13.84 -17.36
N ALA A 163 -13.67 -13.02 -16.53
CA ALA A 163 -13.25 -11.63 -16.34
C ALA A 163 -11.80 -11.53 -15.80
N MET A 164 -11.42 -12.37 -14.86
CA MET A 164 -10.04 -12.41 -14.32
C MET A 164 -9.03 -12.87 -15.37
N GLN A 165 -9.37 -13.86 -16.19
CA GLN A 165 -8.52 -14.27 -17.29
C GLN A 165 -8.32 -13.15 -18.30
N GLN A 166 -9.39 -12.45 -18.71
CA GLN A 166 -9.32 -11.32 -19.62
C GLN A 166 -8.50 -10.16 -19.06
N LEU A 167 -8.66 -9.83 -17.77
CA LEU A 167 -7.86 -8.82 -17.08
C LEU A 167 -6.35 -9.14 -17.14
N VAL A 168 -5.97 -10.39 -16.88
CA VAL A 168 -4.57 -10.82 -16.91
C VAL A 168 -4.00 -10.73 -18.33
N LEU A 169 -4.75 -11.15 -19.35
CA LEU A 169 -4.33 -11.06 -20.75
C LEU A 169 -4.16 -9.61 -21.20
N ALA A 170 -5.13 -8.75 -20.89
CA ALA A 170 -5.07 -7.32 -21.23
C ALA A 170 -3.89 -6.62 -20.54
N TYR A 171 -3.60 -6.95 -19.27
CA TYR A 171 -2.41 -6.46 -18.60
C TYR A 171 -1.13 -6.90 -19.31
N MET A 172 -1.02 -8.17 -19.70
CA MET A 172 0.18 -8.69 -20.39
C MET A 172 0.42 -7.95 -21.70
N ASP A 173 -0.60 -7.77 -22.53
CA ASP A 173 -0.51 -7.05 -23.80
C ASP A 173 -0.07 -5.59 -23.58
N ALA A 174 -0.72 -4.89 -22.66
CA ALA A 174 -0.40 -3.50 -22.35
C ALA A 174 0.98 -3.33 -21.70
N ARG A 175 1.39 -4.28 -20.83
CA ARG A 175 2.72 -4.29 -20.23
C ARG A 175 3.82 -4.39 -21.28
N ASP A 176 3.62 -5.20 -22.29
CA ASP A 176 4.63 -5.46 -23.34
C ASP A 176 4.64 -4.37 -24.42
N ASN A 177 3.66 -3.47 -24.43
CA ASN A 177 3.66 -2.28 -25.28
C ASN A 177 4.65 -1.21 -24.74
N PRO A 178 5.73 -0.88 -25.47
CA PRO A 178 6.75 0.07 -25.01
C PRO A 178 6.26 1.53 -24.93
N LYS A 179 5.13 1.86 -25.53
CA LYS A 179 4.54 3.20 -25.49
C LYS A 179 3.68 3.42 -24.23
N ILE A 180 3.24 2.35 -23.57
CA ILE A 180 2.43 2.44 -22.37
C ILE A 180 3.32 2.58 -21.13
N ASN A 181 3.14 3.69 -20.41
CA ASN A 181 3.83 3.90 -19.14
C ASN A 181 3.24 2.98 -18.05
N LYS A 182 4.08 2.16 -17.43
CA LYS A 182 3.67 1.18 -16.42
C LYS A 182 2.99 1.83 -15.19
N LEU A 183 3.44 3.03 -14.79
CA LEU A 183 2.80 3.77 -13.69
C LEU A 183 1.34 4.14 -13.98
N LEU A 184 0.98 4.30 -15.25
CA LEU A 184 -0.38 4.60 -15.66
C LEU A 184 -1.23 3.33 -15.83
N LEU A 185 -0.60 2.25 -16.26
CA LEU A 185 -1.26 0.95 -16.43
C LEU A 185 -1.70 0.35 -15.08
N ILE A 186 -0.84 0.41 -14.07
CA ILE A 186 -1.09 -0.22 -12.77
C ILE A 186 -2.43 0.19 -12.16
N PRO A 187 -2.76 1.48 -11.98
CA PRO A 187 -4.05 1.87 -11.40
C PRO A 187 -5.25 1.43 -12.23
N CYS A 188 -5.13 1.34 -13.57
CA CYS A 188 -6.21 0.82 -14.40
C CYS A 188 -6.50 -0.65 -14.08
N VAL A 189 -5.46 -1.48 -14.04
CA VAL A 189 -5.57 -2.91 -13.70
C VAL A 189 -6.14 -3.12 -12.29
N ILE A 190 -5.73 -2.30 -11.31
CA ILE A 190 -6.22 -2.38 -9.94
C ILE A 190 -7.69 -1.95 -9.84
N LEU A 191 -8.11 -0.90 -10.57
CA LEU A 191 -9.53 -0.53 -10.64
C LEU A 191 -10.38 -1.66 -11.21
N ASP A 192 -9.94 -2.24 -12.32
CA ASP A 192 -10.66 -3.35 -12.96
C ASP A 192 -10.75 -4.58 -12.06
N PHE A 193 -9.66 -4.93 -11.35
CA PHE A 193 -9.68 -5.97 -10.33
C PHE A 193 -10.73 -5.68 -9.24
N LEU A 194 -10.81 -4.43 -8.76
CA LEU A 194 -11.79 -4.02 -7.75
C LEU A 194 -13.21 -4.03 -8.30
N CYS A 195 -13.43 -3.74 -9.58
CA CYS A 195 -14.74 -3.83 -10.23
C CYS A 195 -15.16 -5.29 -10.50
N ILE A 196 -14.24 -6.18 -10.81
CA ILE A 196 -14.51 -7.63 -10.88
C ILE A 196 -14.86 -8.15 -9.48
N HIS A 197 -14.12 -7.74 -8.46
CA HIS A 197 -14.31 -8.13 -7.05
C HIS A 197 -14.35 -9.65 -6.89
N PRO A 198 -13.28 -10.36 -7.26
CA PRO A 198 -13.32 -11.80 -7.53
C PRO A 198 -13.51 -12.67 -6.29
N PHE A 199 -13.27 -12.17 -5.09
CA PHE A 199 -13.37 -12.93 -3.85
C PHE A 199 -14.62 -12.57 -3.06
N SER A 200 -15.07 -13.48 -2.20
CA SER A 200 -16.16 -13.20 -1.26
C SER A 200 -15.77 -12.16 -0.22
N ASP A 201 -14.48 -12.13 0.17
CA ASP A 201 -13.88 -11.14 1.06
C ASP A 201 -12.40 -10.94 0.74
N GLY A 202 -11.77 -9.90 1.30
CA GLY A 202 -10.34 -9.62 1.13
C GLY A 202 -9.94 -8.91 -0.17
N ASN A 203 -10.88 -8.55 -1.05
CA ASN A 203 -10.57 -7.90 -2.33
C ASN A 203 -9.78 -6.61 -2.17
N GLY A 204 -10.13 -5.76 -1.20
CA GLY A 204 -9.42 -4.52 -0.92
C GLY A 204 -7.96 -4.78 -0.48
N ARG A 205 -7.73 -5.74 0.41
CA ARG A 205 -6.39 -6.11 0.86
C ARG A 205 -5.56 -6.71 -0.27
N VAL A 206 -6.13 -7.62 -1.06
CA VAL A 206 -5.46 -8.18 -2.25
C VAL A 206 -5.13 -7.09 -3.26
N SER A 207 -6.03 -6.14 -3.54
CA SER A 207 -5.76 -5.04 -4.48
C SER A 207 -4.56 -4.18 -4.06
N ARG A 208 -4.38 -3.94 -2.75
CA ARG A 208 -3.22 -3.21 -2.22
C ARG A 208 -1.92 -4.02 -2.34
N LEU A 209 -1.97 -5.32 -2.06
CA LEU A 209 -0.84 -6.24 -2.29
C LEU A 209 -0.46 -6.32 -3.78
N LEU A 210 -1.45 -6.41 -4.68
CA LEU A 210 -1.23 -6.39 -6.14
C LEU A 210 -0.66 -5.05 -6.60
N SER A 211 -1.08 -3.94 -5.99
CA SER A 211 -0.51 -2.62 -6.28
C SER A 211 0.99 -2.58 -5.99
N LEU A 212 1.41 -3.05 -4.81
CA LEU A 212 2.84 -3.16 -4.46
C LEU A 212 3.59 -4.11 -5.40
N PHE A 213 3.01 -5.28 -5.67
CA PHE A 213 3.62 -6.25 -6.59
C PHE A 213 3.88 -5.64 -7.97
N LEU A 214 2.88 -5.01 -8.58
CA LEU A 214 3.00 -4.40 -9.90
C LEU A 214 3.95 -3.20 -9.93
N LEU A 215 3.96 -2.39 -8.85
CA LEU A 215 4.93 -1.30 -8.68
C LEU A 215 6.36 -1.84 -8.62
N TYR A 216 6.63 -2.87 -7.82
CA TYR A 216 7.98 -3.48 -7.69
C TYR A 216 8.44 -4.11 -9.01
N LYS A 217 7.56 -4.85 -9.69
CA LYS A 217 7.83 -5.39 -11.04
C LYS A 217 8.15 -4.32 -12.06
N SER A 218 7.68 -3.09 -11.83
CA SER A 218 7.92 -1.93 -12.69
C SER A 218 9.09 -1.05 -12.23
N GLY A 219 9.82 -1.45 -11.19
CA GLY A 219 10.99 -0.75 -10.65
C GLY A 219 10.68 0.37 -9.67
N TYR A 220 9.45 0.44 -9.13
CA TYR A 220 9.01 1.45 -8.16
C TYR A 220 8.82 0.81 -6.78
N ASP A 221 9.86 0.70 -6.00
CA ASP A 221 9.87 -0.06 -4.75
C ASP A 221 9.76 0.78 -3.47
N VAL A 222 9.36 2.06 -3.57
CA VAL A 222 9.21 2.96 -2.42
C VAL A 222 8.31 2.39 -1.32
N GLY A 223 7.33 1.57 -1.67
CA GLY A 223 6.43 0.89 -0.73
C GLY A 223 7.14 -0.04 0.26
N LYS A 224 8.39 -0.45 -0.02
CA LYS A 224 9.24 -1.16 0.95
C LYS A 224 9.73 -0.28 2.09
N TYR A 225 9.84 1.03 1.89
CA TYR A 225 10.50 1.97 2.81
C TYR A 225 9.54 3.01 3.42
N VAL A 226 8.40 3.22 2.78
CA VAL A 226 7.29 4.06 3.25
C VAL A 226 5.99 3.36 2.89
N SER A 227 5.15 3.10 3.88
CA SER A 227 3.90 2.37 3.66
C SER A 227 2.95 3.10 2.70
N PHE A 228 2.65 2.45 1.59
CA PHE A 228 1.65 2.90 0.62
C PHE A 228 0.24 2.77 1.20
N GLU A 229 -0.01 1.72 1.96
CA GLU A 229 -1.30 1.43 2.61
C GLU A 229 -1.61 2.45 3.72
N GLU A 230 -0.61 2.93 4.44
CA GLU A 230 -0.81 3.99 5.42
C GLU A 230 -1.21 5.31 4.74
N GLN A 231 -0.59 5.67 3.60
CA GLN A 231 -1.01 6.83 2.82
C GLN A 231 -2.46 6.72 2.33
N ILE A 232 -2.92 5.52 1.96
CA ILE A 232 -4.32 5.27 1.61
C ILE A 232 -5.20 5.43 2.84
N ASN A 233 -4.83 4.83 3.99
CA ASN A 233 -5.60 4.88 5.22
C ASN A 233 -5.79 6.32 5.73
N ASP A 234 -4.76 7.15 5.64
CA ASP A 234 -4.79 8.57 6.04
C ASP A 234 -5.70 9.43 5.15
N SER A 235 -6.02 8.96 3.95
CA SER A 235 -6.88 9.64 2.98
C SER A 235 -7.98 8.73 2.46
N LYS A 236 -8.49 7.85 3.32
CA LYS A 236 -9.44 6.79 2.99
C LYS A 236 -10.68 7.29 2.25
N ASP A 237 -11.24 8.40 2.66
CA ASP A 237 -12.45 8.96 2.03
C ASP A 237 -12.18 9.36 0.57
N PHE A 238 -11.08 10.05 0.30
CA PHE A 238 -10.69 10.42 -1.07
C PHE A 238 -10.36 9.20 -1.94
N TYR A 239 -9.79 8.15 -1.34
CA TYR A 239 -9.55 6.89 -2.05
C TYR A 239 -10.84 6.23 -2.50
N TYR A 240 -11.85 6.14 -1.63
CA TYR A 240 -13.14 5.56 -1.97
C TYR A 240 -13.97 6.43 -2.91
N GLU A 241 -13.88 7.77 -2.81
CA GLU A 241 -14.49 8.71 -3.75
C GLU A 241 -13.93 8.51 -5.16
N ALA A 242 -12.61 8.48 -5.31
CA ALA A 242 -11.95 8.24 -6.59
C ALA A 242 -12.29 6.87 -7.20
N LEU A 243 -12.40 5.82 -6.38
CA LEU A 243 -12.89 4.49 -6.82
C LEU A 243 -14.33 4.58 -7.32
N GLN A 244 -15.20 5.26 -6.59
CA GLN A 244 -16.59 5.42 -6.95
C GLN A 244 -16.73 6.16 -8.29
N GLU A 245 -16.09 7.31 -8.43
CA GLU A 245 -16.14 8.08 -9.67
C GLU A 245 -15.62 7.29 -10.86
N SER A 246 -14.50 6.60 -10.71
CA SER A 246 -13.90 5.82 -11.79
C SER A 246 -14.63 4.51 -12.12
N SER A 247 -15.53 4.04 -11.27
CA SER A 247 -16.36 2.85 -11.52
C SER A 247 -17.71 3.16 -12.21
N ILE A 248 -18.09 4.43 -12.33
CA ILE A 248 -19.34 4.82 -13.01
C ILE A 248 -19.25 4.43 -14.48
N GLY A 249 -20.24 3.69 -14.98
CA GLY A 249 -20.27 3.23 -16.37
C GLY A 249 -19.28 2.09 -16.70
N TRP A 250 -18.63 1.48 -15.70
CA TRP A 250 -17.63 0.43 -15.95
C TRP A 250 -18.16 -0.75 -16.76
N HIS A 251 -19.36 -1.25 -16.46
CA HIS A 251 -20.00 -2.36 -17.20
C HIS A 251 -20.32 -2.04 -18.66
N THR A 252 -20.47 -0.76 -19.00
CA THR A 252 -20.79 -0.28 -20.35
C THR A 252 -19.58 0.28 -21.10
N ASN A 253 -18.38 0.21 -20.50
CA ASN A 253 -17.12 0.79 -21.02
C ASN A 253 -17.19 2.33 -21.19
N GLU A 254 -17.97 2.99 -20.36
CA GLU A 254 -18.11 4.46 -20.34
C GLU A 254 -17.39 5.08 -19.12
N ASN A 255 -16.69 4.26 -18.35
CA ASN A 255 -15.94 4.72 -17.18
C ASN A 255 -14.68 5.49 -17.56
N SER A 256 -14.21 6.33 -16.63
CA SER A 256 -12.92 7.02 -16.72
C SER A 256 -11.98 6.52 -15.65
N TYR A 257 -10.78 6.12 -16.00
CA TYR A 257 -9.74 5.71 -15.06
C TYR A 257 -9.05 6.89 -14.36
N PHE A 258 -9.23 8.13 -14.84
CA PHE A 258 -8.36 9.25 -14.49
C PHE A 258 -8.42 9.67 -13.03
N GLU A 259 -9.60 9.66 -12.39
CA GLU A 259 -9.69 10.07 -10.99
C GLU A 259 -9.02 9.06 -10.05
N TYR A 260 -9.24 7.76 -10.28
CA TYR A 260 -8.52 6.74 -9.52
C TYR A 260 -7.03 6.73 -9.81
N MET A 261 -6.62 6.90 -11.05
CA MET A 261 -5.22 7.02 -11.46
C MET A 261 -4.54 8.21 -10.78
N LYS A 262 -5.20 9.38 -10.76
CA LYS A 262 -4.70 10.57 -10.06
C LYS A 262 -4.56 10.33 -8.57
N ASN A 263 -5.55 9.70 -7.93
CA ASN A 263 -5.48 9.36 -6.52
C ASN A 263 -4.31 8.40 -6.24
N PHE A 264 -4.20 7.31 -6.98
CA PHE A 264 -3.13 6.32 -6.86
C PHE A 264 -1.73 6.94 -6.98
N LEU A 265 -1.51 7.75 -8.03
CA LEU A 265 -0.24 8.44 -8.24
C LEU A 265 0.05 9.47 -7.15
N SER A 266 -0.98 10.15 -6.62
CA SER A 266 -0.84 11.08 -5.50
C SER A 266 -0.39 10.37 -4.23
N MET A 267 -0.89 9.17 -3.93
CA MET A 267 -0.43 8.38 -2.80
C MET A 267 1.02 7.93 -2.99
N LEU A 268 1.37 7.46 -4.19
CA LEU A 268 2.74 7.08 -4.52
C LEU A 268 3.71 8.26 -4.44
N TYR A 269 3.31 9.43 -4.93
CA TYR A 269 4.07 10.67 -4.80
C TYR A 269 4.30 11.05 -3.32
N LYS A 270 3.28 10.92 -2.46
CA LYS A 270 3.41 11.15 -1.01
C LYS A 270 4.45 10.21 -0.38
N CYS A 271 4.48 8.93 -0.78
CA CYS A 271 5.50 7.98 -0.32
C CYS A 271 6.91 8.46 -0.69
N TYR A 272 7.15 8.84 -1.94
CA TYR A 272 8.46 9.34 -2.38
C TYR A 272 8.84 10.65 -1.69
N LYS A 273 7.90 11.57 -1.53
CA LYS A 273 8.11 12.83 -0.82
C LYS A 273 8.47 12.62 0.64
N GLU A 274 7.80 11.68 1.31
CA GLU A 274 8.12 11.32 2.69
C GLU A 274 9.50 10.66 2.80
N LEU A 275 9.82 9.76 1.87
CA LEU A 275 11.17 9.17 1.79
C LEU A 275 12.24 10.25 1.59
N ASP A 276 12.04 11.17 0.65
CA ASP A 276 12.97 12.27 0.39
C ASP A 276 13.14 13.18 1.62
N LYS A 277 12.06 13.49 2.32
CA LYS A 277 12.09 14.25 3.57
C LYS A 277 12.95 13.58 4.64
N ARG A 278 12.85 12.26 4.81
CA ARG A 278 13.69 11.49 5.75
C ARG A 278 15.18 11.60 5.41
N PHE A 279 15.53 11.67 4.14
CA PHE A 279 16.92 11.86 3.69
C PHE A 279 17.37 13.32 3.65
N SER A 280 16.52 14.28 3.36
CA SER A 280 16.86 15.70 3.35
C SER A 280 17.22 16.21 4.75
N THR A 281 16.62 15.64 5.78
CA THR A 281 17.01 15.88 7.18
C THR A 281 18.40 15.31 7.52
N VAL A 282 18.90 14.34 6.75
CA VAL A 282 20.25 13.77 6.94
C VAL A 282 21.32 14.52 6.11
N ASN A 283 20.98 15.06 4.94
CA ASN A 283 21.97 15.57 3.97
C ASN A 283 22.00 17.09 3.75
N GLY A 284 21.02 17.86 4.24
CA GLY A 284 20.85 19.27 3.83
C GLY A 284 21.31 20.36 4.80
N LYS A 285 21.39 20.11 6.06
CA LYS A 285 22.10 20.83 7.13
C LYS A 285 22.67 19.76 8.03
N LYS A 286 23.87 19.94 8.57
CA LYS A 286 24.33 19.15 9.73
C LYS A 286 23.32 19.42 10.86
N LEU A 287 22.21 18.68 10.86
CA LEU A 287 21.32 18.67 12.02
C LEU A 287 22.19 18.30 13.20
N LYS A 288 22.06 19.05 14.29
CA LYS A 288 22.69 18.68 15.55
C LYS A 288 22.28 17.24 15.88
N LYS A 289 23.14 16.50 16.52
CA LYS A 289 22.85 15.11 16.93
C LYS A 289 21.54 14.98 17.69
N THR A 290 21.20 16.00 18.49
CA THR A 290 19.92 16.13 19.20
C THR A 290 18.71 16.24 18.27
N GLU A 291 18.79 17.06 17.21
CA GLU A 291 17.70 17.23 16.25
C GLU A 291 17.45 15.95 15.42
N ARG A 292 18.50 15.16 15.17
CA ARG A 292 18.37 13.84 14.49
C ARG A 292 17.66 12.83 15.37
N VAL A 293 17.96 12.77 16.67
CA VAL A 293 17.25 11.92 17.62
C VAL A 293 15.78 12.32 17.72
N GLU A 294 15.50 13.61 17.83
CA GLU A 294 14.16 14.19 17.86
C GLU A 294 13.33 13.81 16.65
N GLN A 295 13.90 13.95 15.46
CA GLN A 295 13.25 13.57 14.20
C GLN A 295 13.02 12.05 14.11
N THR A 296 13.93 11.24 14.62
CA THR A 296 13.78 9.78 14.63
C THR A 296 12.61 9.38 15.53
N VAL A 297 12.45 10.01 16.69
CA VAL A 297 11.33 9.77 17.60
C VAL A 297 10.01 10.27 17.01
N LEU A 298 9.98 11.48 16.46
CA LEU A 298 8.77 12.08 15.87
C LEU A 298 8.28 11.37 14.60
N ASN A 299 9.19 10.74 13.84
CA ASN A 299 8.84 9.98 12.64
C ASN A 299 8.54 8.50 12.95
N SER A 300 8.67 8.06 14.19
CA SER A 300 8.34 6.70 14.61
C SER A 300 6.87 6.60 14.98
N VAL A 301 6.17 5.62 14.43
CA VAL A 301 4.75 5.34 14.73
C VAL A 301 4.61 4.59 16.07
N LEU A 302 5.68 3.97 16.54
CA LEU A 302 5.71 3.23 17.80
C LEU A 302 6.72 3.86 18.75
N PRO A 303 6.56 3.70 20.06
CA PRO A 303 7.59 4.05 21.02
C PRO A 303 8.91 3.38 20.62
N VAL A 304 9.93 4.18 20.33
CA VAL A 304 11.26 3.68 19.94
C VAL A 304 12.10 3.58 21.20
N SER A 305 12.71 2.44 21.43
CA SER A 305 13.63 2.25 22.54
C SER A 305 14.96 3.01 22.29
N LYS A 306 15.68 3.32 23.36
CA LYS A 306 17.01 3.92 23.29
C LYS A 306 17.98 3.09 22.45
N ALA A 307 17.89 1.76 22.54
CA ALA A 307 18.73 0.86 21.75
C ALA A 307 18.44 0.99 20.25
N GLU A 308 17.16 0.97 19.85
CA GLU A 308 16.74 1.14 18.46
C GLU A 308 17.18 2.50 17.89
N ILE A 309 17.12 3.58 18.67
CA ILE A 309 17.61 4.90 18.23
C ILE A 309 19.14 4.88 18.05
N CYS A 310 19.87 4.21 18.93
CA CYS A 310 21.33 4.09 18.79
C CYS A 310 21.72 3.24 17.57
N ASP A 311 20.93 2.23 17.23
CA ASP A 311 21.14 1.42 16.03
C ASP A 311 20.85 2.21 14.74
N ILE A 312 19.79 3.05 14.75
CA ILE A 312 19.45 3.95 13.65
C ILE A 312 20.49 5.07 13.47
N LEU A 313 21.05 5.55 14.57
CA LEU A 313 21.99 6.68 14.61
C LEU A 313 23.31 6.28 15.28
N PRO A 314 24.14 5.42 14.69
CA PRO A 314 25.34 4.85 15.32
C PRO A 314 26.42 5.90 15.65
N ASP A 315 26.37 7.08 15.05
CA ASP A 315 27.26 8.21 15.34
C ASP A 315 26.77 9.13 16.47
N VAL A 316 25.59 8.82 17.05
CA VAL A 316 25.03 9.55 18.20
C VAL A 316 25.28 8.75 19.50
N SER A 317 25.83 9.43 20.50
CA SER A 317 26.11 8.76 21.78
C SER A 317 24.81 8.38 22.51
N PRO A 318 24.78 7.23 23.23
CA PRO A 318 23.63 6.83 24.06
C PRO A 318 23.18 7.90 25.06
N SER A 319 24.12 8.71 25.55
CA SER A 319 23.83 9.84 26.46
C SER A 319 23.08 10.99 25.76
N THR A 320 23.36 11.23 24.49
CA THR A 320 22.61 12.22 23.68
C THR A 320 21.20 11.75 23.43
N VAL A 321 21.02 10.46 23.09
CA VAL A 321 19.71 9.85 22.93
C VAL A 321 18.86 9.97 24.19
N GLU A 322 19.45 9.67 25.35
CA GLU A 322 18.80 9.76 26.65
C GLU A 322 18.37 11.18 27.03
N ALA A 323 19.23 12.16 26.78
CA ALA A 323 18.95 13.58 27.07
C ALA A 323 17.79 14.12 26.24
N VAL A 324 17.69 13.73 24.96
CA VAL A 324 16.61 14.16 24.06
C VAL A 324 15.30 13.42 24.40
N SER A 325 15.35 12.12 24.65
CA SER A 325 14.17 11.33 25.02
C SER A 325 13.54 11.84 26.32
N TYR A 326 14.34 12.22 27.30
CA TYR A 326 13.86 12.77 28.57
C TYR A 326 13.16 14.13 28.41
N THR A 327 13.68 15.01 27.58
CA THR A 327 13.09 16.34 27.33
C THR A 327 11.79 16.26 26.53
N HIS A 328 11.67 15.35 25.56
CA HIS A 328 10.47 15.21 24.73
C HIS A 328 9.34 14.44 25.42
N LEU A 329 9.62 13.34 26.12
CA LEU A 329 8.61 12.60 26.88
C LEU A 329 7.92 13.52 27.91
N ARG A 330 8.69 14.40 28.59
CA ARG A 330 8.13 15.34 29.56
C ARG A 330 7.29 16.45 28.91
N ALA A 331 7.58 16.86 27.69
CA ALA A 331 6.78 17.85 26.95
C ALA A 331 5.44 17.25 26.46
N HIS A 332 5.43 15.97 26.06
CA HIS A 332 4.19 15.28 25.66
C HIS A 332 3.30 14.90 26.85
N GLU A 333 3.85 14.54 28.01
CA GLU A 333 3.08 14.29 29.24
C GLU A 333 2.39 15.58 29.76
N THR A 334 3.02 16.73 29.56
CA THR A 334 2.41 18.04 29.94
C THR A 334 1.29 18.48 28.97
N LEU A 335 1.32 18.08 27.71
CA LEU A 335 0.25 18.37 26.71
C LEU A 335 -0.94 17.39 26.82
N ALA A 336 -0.74 16.18 27.33
CA ALA A 336 -1.82 15.21 27.55
C ALA A 336 -2.62 15.48 28.86
N ASN A 337 -2.14 16.37 29.73
CA ASN A 337 -2.76 16.73 31.01
C ASN A 337 -3.36 18.17 31.00
N LEU A 338 -3.49 18.84 29.85
CA LEU A 338 -4.25 20.07 29.63
C LEU A 338 -5.43 19.80 28.70
#